data_08cf9621cbe8ac30257e021d3077de70
#
_entry.id   08cf9621cbe8ac30257e021d3077de70
#
_cell.length_a   1.000
_cell.length_b   1.000
_cell.length_c   1.000
_cell.angle_alpha   90.00
_cell.angle_beta   90.00
_cell.angle_gamma   90.00
#
_symmetry.space_group_name_H-M   'P 1'
#
loop_
_entity.id
_entity.type
_entity.pdbx_description
1 polymer ?
#
loop_
_entity_poly.entity_id
_entity_poly.type
_entity_poly.pdbx_seq_one_letter_code
_entity_poly.pdbx_strand_id
1 'polypeptide(L)'
;MKTRLIFLLPLLWLLIGCEDSEPESKPDSTDPPLIEYHYELPVVFHVLYQNEQQNIKKGRIQEIITACNKYYQNRLGSNSVDMNLEFVLATENPQGVKLDEPGVHPIQVSNPVQDCEVFMTDKANLKYLWDTDKYINLNSATL
;
A
#
# COMPACT_ATOMS: atom_id res chain seq x y z
N MET A 1 -70.83 34.71 -52.07
CA MET A 1 -70.25 34.72 -53.42
C MET A 1 -68.89 34.00 -53.34
N LYS A 2 -68.78 32.97 -54.12
CA LYS A 2 -67.56 32.13 -54.43
C LYS A 2 -66.72 31.61 -53.30
N THR A 3 -67.15 30.48 -52.81
CA THR A 3 -66.43 29.47 -52.00
C THR A 3 -65.27 28.89 -52.80
N ARG A 4 -64.07 28.93 -52.24
CA ARG A 4 -62.97 28.09 -52.72
C ARG A 4 -62.62 27.07 -51.64
N LEU A 5 -62.97 25.83 -51.93
CA LEU A 5 -62.64 24.62 -51.20
C LEU A 5 -61.21 24.28 -51.50
N ILE A 6 -60.34 24.38 -50.50
CA ILE A 6 -58.94 23.92 -50.57
C ILE A 6 -58.87 22.58 -49.88
N PHE A 7 -58.71 21.54 -50.70
CA PHE A 7 -58.35 20.19 -50.21
C PHE A 7 -56.92 20.18 -49.67
N LEU A 8 -56.80 20.08 -48.39
CA LEU A 8 -55.50 19.77 -47.74
C LEU A 8 -55.38 18.26 -47.60
N LEU A 9 -54.50 17.72 -48.43
CA LEU A 9 -54.05 16.30 -48.38
C LEU A 9 -53.23 16.11 -47.16
N PRO A 10 -53.52 15.16 -46.25
CA PRO A 10 -52.60 14.82 -45.18
C PRO A 10 -51.51 13.95 -45.75
N LEU A 11 -50.29 14.47 -45.79
CA LEU A 11 -49.07 13.74 -46.05
C LEU A 11 -48.73 12.90 -44.87
N LEU A 12 -49.13 11.63 -44.88
CA LEU A 12 -48.80 10.61 -43.89
C LEU A 12 -47.33 10.21 -44.08
N TRP A 13 -46.45 10.83 -43.32
CA TRP A 13 -45.07 10.38 -43.22
C TRP A 13 -45.02 9.17 -42.29
N LEU A 14 -44.88 7.99 -42.90
CA LEU A 14 -44.47 6.79 -42.22
C LEU A 14 -42.99 6.93 -41.85
N LEU A 15 -42.72 7.34 -40.63
CA LEU A 15 -41.42 7.17 -40.03
C LEU A 15 -41.26 5.68 -39.68
N ILE A 16 -40.65 4.94 -40.60
CA ILE A 16 -40.10 3.62 -40.29
C ILE A 16 -38.85 3.88 -39.44
N GLY A 17 -39.01 3.85 -38.12
CA GLY A 17 -37.88 3.75 -37.20
C GLY A 17 -37.22 2.38 -37.41
N CYS A 18 -36.05 2.37 -38.01
CA CYS A 18 -35.13 1.26 -37.87
C CYS A 18 -34.69 1.25 -36.41
N GLU A 19 -35.24 0.32 -35.67
CA GLU A 19 -34.72 -0.08 -34.38
C GLU A 19 -33.54 -1.00 -34.70
N ASP A 20 -32.35 -0.38 -34.88
CA ASP A 20 -31.09 -1.11 -34.87
C ASP A 20 -30.89 -1.61 -33.43
N SER A 21 -31.43 -2.79 -33.17
CA SER A 21 -31.01 -3.60 -32.05
C SER A 21 -29.62 -4.10 -32.39
N GLU A 22 -28.60 -3.27 -32.11
CA GLU A 22 -27.25 -3.82 -31.94
C GLU A 22 -27.33 -4.88 -30.84
N PRO A 23 -26.95 -6.13 -31.12
CA PRO A 23 -26.78 -7.08 -30.05
C PRO A 23 -25.68 -6.52 -29.14
N GLU A 24 -26.05 -6.12 -27.92
CA GLU A 24 -25.07 -5.94 -26.86
C GLU A 24 -24.23 -7.21 -26.83
N SER A 25 -23.10 -7.17 -27.54
CA SER A 25 -22.04 -8.12 -27.31
C SER A 25 -21.58 -7.88 -25.89
N LYS A 26 -22.13 -8.65 -24.93
CA LYS A 26 -21.45 -8.83 -23.65
C LYS A 26 -20.00 -9.06 -24.00
N PRO A 27 -19.05 -8.26 -23.49
CA PRO A 27 -17.66 -8.60 -23.62
C PRO A 27 -17.53 -9.96 -22.96
N ASP A 28 -17.31 -10.99 -23.79
CA ASP A 28 -16.84 -12.27 -23.32
C ASP A 28 -15.43 -11.98 -22.77
N SER A 29 -15.38 -11.57 -21.51
CA SER A 29 -14.12 -11.32 -20.81
C SER A 29 -13.47 -12.68 -20.57
N THR A 30 -12.84 -13.18 -21.62
CA THR A 30 -11.86 -14.27 -21.56
C THR A 30 -10.55 -13.78 -20.93
N ASP A 31 -10.55 -12.63 -20.30
CA ASP A 31 -9.42 -12.22 -19.48
C ASP A 31 -9.27 -13.24 -18.34
N PRO A 32 -8.09 -13.83 -18.21
CA PRO A 32 -7.84 -14.72 -17.08
C PRO A 32 -8.18 -13.97 -15.79
N PRO A 33 -8.72 -14.65 -14.76
CA PRO A 33 -9.05 -14.00 -13.51
C PRO A 33 -7.82 -13.24 -13.02
N LEU A 34 -8.00 -11.95 -12.69
CA LEU A 34 -6.96 -11.14 -12.10
C LEU A 34 -6.51 -11.86 -10.84
N ILE A 35 -5.27 -12.34 -10.85
CA ILE A 35 -4.66 -12.93 -9.67
C ILE A 35 -4.33 -11.75 -8.75
N GLU A 36 -5.05 -11.64 -7.66
CA GLU A 36 -4.75 -10.67 -6.62
C GLU A 36 -3.51 -11.15 -5.88
N TYR A 37 -2.39 -10.43 -6.05
CA TYR A 37 -1.15 -10.72 -5.33
C TYR A 37 -1.12 -9.84 -4.08
N HIS A 38 -1.13 -10.48 -2.92
CA HIS A 38 -0.86 -9.80 -1.67
C HIS A 38 0.61 -9.98 -1.32
N TYR A 39 1.34 -8.87 -1.23
CA TYR A 39 2.76 -8.87 -0.89
C TYR A 39 2.96 -8.53 0.58
N GLU A 40 3.48 -9.48 1.34
CA GLU A 40 3.94 -9.25 2.70
C GLU A 40 5.41 -8.84 2.67
N LEU A 41 5.72 -7.70 3.30
CA LEU A 41 7.06 -7.14 3.40
C LEU A 41 7.50 -7.17 4.86
N PRO A 42 8.34 -8.14 5.26
CA PRO A 42 8.84 -8.23 6.62
C PRO A 42 9.71 -7.03 6.98
N VAL A 43 9.42 -6.39 8.11
CA VAL A 43 10.09 -5.17 8.56
C VAL A 43 10.73 -5.38 9.93
N VAL A 44 11.93 -4.86 10.08
CA VAL A 44 12.63 -4.78 11.36
C VAL A 44 13.14 -3.36 11.59
N PHE A 45 12.97 -2.86 12.81
CA PHE A 45 13.52 -1.60 13.29
C PHE A 45 14.72 -1.86 14.18
N HIS A 46 15.88 -1.42 13.75
CA HIS A 46 17.09 -1.40 14.55
C HIS A 46 17.09 -0.13 15.39
N VAL A 47 16.78 -0.29 16.67
CA VAL A 47 16.66 0.82 17.61
C VAL A 47 17.98 1.01 18.34
N LEU A 48 18.71 2.06 17.98
CA LEU A 48 19.97 2.43 18.58
C LEU A 48 19.73 3.24 19.83
N TYR A 49 20.18 2.78 20.98
CA TYR A 49 20.00 3.47 22.25
C TYR A 49 21.25 3.37 23.14
N GLN A 50 21.48 4.35 23.99
CA GLN A 50 22.59 4.37 24.94
C GLN A 50 22.12 3.97 26.34
N ASN A 51 20.92 4.39 26.72
CA ASN A 51 20.29 4.09 27.99
C ASN A 51 18.79 3.85 27.81
N GLU A 52 18.14 3.27 28.81
CA GLU A 52 16.71 2.88 28.70
C GLU A 52 15.76 4.06 28.50
N GLN A 53 16.13 5.28 28.91
CA GLN A 53 15.29 6.47 28.65
C GLN A 53 15.26 6.84 27.17
N GLN A 54 16.26 6.40 26.42
CA GLN A 54 16.38 6.61 24.99
C GLN A 54 15.78 5.48 24.18
N ASN A 55 15.43 4.37 24.82
CA ASN A 55 14.81 3.26 24.12
C ASN A 55 13.39 3.61 23.67
N ILE A 56 12.96 3.04 22.55
CA ILE A 56 11.63 3.30 22.02
C ILE A 56 10.55 2.76 22.95
N LYS A 57 9.45 3.51 23.11
CA LYS A 57 8.33 3.02 23.92
C LYS A 57 7.67 1.83 23.25
N LYS A 58 7.38 0.82 24.07
CA LYS A 58 6.69 -0.40 23.62
C LYS A 58 5.38 -0.06 22.89
N GLY A 59 5.14 -0.75 21.79
CA GLY A 59 3.96 -0.55 20.93
C GLY A 59 4.12 0.57 19.89
N ARG A 60 5.14 1.43 20.00
CA ARG A 60 5.30 2.56 19.07
C ARG A 60 5.56 2.12 17.64
N ILE A 61 6.36 1.08 17.44
CA ILE A 61 6.66 0.51 16.13
C ILE A 61 5.38 -0.08 15.51
N GLN A 62 4.60 -0.79 16.31
CA GLN A 62 3.31 -1.33 15.85
C GLN A 62 2.34 -0.22 15.39
N GLU A 63 2.29 0.89 16.10
CA GLU A 63 1.46 2.05 15.70
C GLU A 63 1.92 2.61 14.35
N ILE A 64 3.23 2.77 14.15
CA ILE A 64 3.81 3.28 12.90
C ILE A 64 3.46 2.35 11.74
N ILE A 65 3.70 1.05 11.87
CA ILE A 65 3.41 0.08 10.81
C ILE A 65 1.90 0.02 10.51
N THR A 66 1.06 0.07 11.54
CA THR A 66 -0.39 0.14 11.35
C THR A 66 -0.81 1.36 10.53
N ALA A 67 -0.20 2.52 10.80
CA ALA A 67 -0.46 3.73 10.04
C ALA A 67 0.04 3.62 8.58
N CYS A 68 1.24 3.06 8.38
CA CYS A 68 1.79 2.80 7.05
C CYS A 68 0.87 1.88 6.24
N ASN A 69 0.46 0.75 6.81
CA ASN A 69 -0.43 -0.19 6.13
C ASN A 69 -1.76 0.45 5.71
N LYS A 70 -2.38 1.26 6.60
CA LYS A 70 -3.59 2.01 6.23
C LYS A 70 -3.37 2.94 5.04
N TYR A 71 -2.20 3.57 4.96
CA TYR A 71 -1.86 4.48 3.87
C TYR A 71 -1.67 3.72 2.55
N TYR A 72 -0.84 2.67 2.55
CA TYR A 72 -0.51 1.90 1.35
C TYR A 72 -1.66 1.03 0.84
N GLN A 73 -2.60 0.66 1.72
CA GLN A 73 -3.82 -0.08 1.39
C GLN A 73 -5.03 0.84 1.13
N ASN A 74 -4.80 2.13 0.90
CA ASN A 74 -5.83 3.15 0.62
C ASN A 74 -7.00 3.16 1.63
N ARG A 75 -6.76 2.83 2.89
CA ARG A 75 -7.80 2.78 3.93
C ARG A 75 -8.07 4.13 4.59
N LEU A 76 -7.43 5.21 4.11
CA LEU A 76 -7.61 6.57 4.63
C LEU A 76 -8.60 7.41 3.79
N GLY A 77 -9.26 6.79 2.79
CA GLY A 77 -10.25 7.47 1.95
C GLY A 77 -9.67 8.55 1.03
N SER A 78 -8.39 8.44 0.68
CA SER A 78 -7.73 9.31 -0.30
C SER A 78 -7.98 8.80 -1.72
N ASN A 79 -7.65 9.65 -2.72
CA ASN A 79 -7.68 9.23 -4.15
C ASN A 79 -6.46 8.36 -4.54
N SER A 80 -5.80 7.75 -3.57
CA SER A 80 -4.68 6.84 -3.80
C SER A 80 -5.16 5.46 -4.25
N VAL A 81 -4.22 4.66 -4.74
CA VAL A 81 -4.47 3.27 -5.16
C VAL A 81 -4.04 2.35 -4.04
N ASP A 82 -4.77 1.26 -3.81
CA ASP A 82 -4.30 0.14 -2.99
C ASP A 82 -3.11 -0.51 -3.70
N MET A 83 -1.97 -0.54 -3.03
CA MET A 83 -0.74 -1.11 -3.59
C MET A 83 -0.65 -2.63 -3.41
N ASN A 84 -1.66 -3.24 -2.82
CA ASN A 84 -1.74 -4.68 -2.56
C ASN A 84 -0.51 -5.23 -1.80
N LEU A 85 0.00 -4.44 -0.85
CA LEU A 85 1.11 -4.82 0.00
C LEU A 85 0.80 -4.59 1.48
N GLU A 86 1.47 -5.37 2.33
CA GLU A 86 1.40 -5.24 3.78
C GLU A 86 2.80 -5.28 4.40
N PHE A 87 3.11 -4.32 5.25
CA PHE A 87 4.29 -4.37 6.10
C PHE A 87 3.99 -5.22 7.32
N VAL A 88 4.77 -6.28 7.51
CA VAL A 88 4.60 -7.24 8.59
C VAL A 88 5.80 -7.17 9.53
N LEU A 89 5.56 -6.97 10.81
CA LEU A 89 6.65 -6.91 11.80
C LEU A 89 7.28 -8.29 11.99
N ALA A 90 8.60 -8.38 11.89
CA ALA A 90 9.34 -9.59 12.18
C ALA A 90 9.07 -10.05 13.63
N THR A 91 8.74 -11.32 13.82
CA THR A 91 8.49 -11.88 15.16
C THR A 91 9.70 -12.60 15.75
N GLU A 92 10.64 -12.97 14.87
CA GLU A 92 11.88 -13.69 15.22
C GLU A 92 13.07 -13.03 14.54
N ASN A 93 14.23 -13.15 15.13
CA ASN A 93 15.48 -12.72 14.50
C ASN A 93 15.95 -13.74 13.45
N PRO A 94 17.01 -13.44 12.66
CA PRO A 94 17.53 -14.38 11.64
C PRO A 94 18.01 -15.74 12.17
N GLN A 95 18.21 -15.86 13.49
CA GLN A 95 18.59 -17.10 14.15
C GLN A 95 17.38 -17.89 14.70
N GLY A 96 16.14 -17.43 14.42
CA GLY A 96 14.91 -18.06 14.89
C GLY A 96 14.60 -17.78 16.37
N VAL A 97 15.25 -16.79 16.98
CA VAL A 97 14.94 -16.39 18.36
C VAL A 97 13.82 -15.35 18.35
N LYS A 98 12.79 -15.61 19.13
CA LYS A 98 11.65 -14.72 19.27
C LYS A 98 12.05 -13.35 19.81
N LEU A 99 11.56 -12.30 19.18
CA LEU A 99 11.76 -10.92 19.65
C LEU A 99 10.86 -10.62 20.86
N ASP A 100 11.35 -9.84 21.79
CA ASP A 100 10.57 -9.36 22.95
C ASP A 100 9.41 -8.48 22.52
N GLU A 101 9.62 -7.71 21.46
CA GLU A 101 8.61 -6.92 20.79
C GLU A 101 8.72 -7.14 19.26
N PRO A 102 7.62 -7.49 18.58
CA PRO A 102 7.65 -7.70 17.13
C PRO A 102 8.21 -6.48 16.39
N GLY A 103 9.13 -6.76 15.48
CA GLY A 103 9.76 -5.74 14.63
C GLY A 103 10.80 -4.87 15.34
N VAL A 104 11.12 -5.10 16.60
CA VAL A 104 12.10 -4.30 17.36
C VAL A 104 13.37 -5.11 17.60
N HIS A 105 14.48 -4.62 17.06
CA HIS A 105 15.82 -5.12 17.34
C HIS A 105 16.61 -4.04 18.07
N PRO A 106 16.66 -4.07 19.41
CA PRO A 106 17.35 -3.07 20.20
C PRO A 106 18.86 -3.26 20.12
N ILE A 107 19.59 -2.17 19.88
CA ILE A 107 21.06 -2.15 19.78
C ILE A 107 21.60 -1.11 20.74
N GLN A 108 22.20 -1.59 21.84
CA GLN A 108 22.84 -0.68 22.76
C GLN A 108 24.20 -0.23 22.21
N VAL A 109 24.41 1.09 22.17
CA VAL A 109 25.63 1.73 21.68
C VAL A 109 26.30 2.52 22.80
N SER A 110 27.62 2.58 22.80
CA SER A 110 28.39 3.30 23.83
C SER A 110 28.42 4.81 23.61
N ASN A 111 28.24 5.25 22.36
CA ASN A 111 28.22 6.67 22.01
C ASN A 111 26.84 7.04 21.45
N PRO A 112 26.35 8.26 21.71
CA PRO A 112 25.09 8.71 21.13
C PRO A 112 25.21 8.72 19.60
N VAL A 113 24.24 8.06 18.94
CA VAL A 113 24.14 8.09 17.50
C VAL A 113 23.35 9.33 17.14
N GLN A 114 24.01 10.32 16.53
CA GLN A 114 23.40 11.58 16.12
C GLN A 114 22.81 11.51 14.71
N ASP A 115 23.33 10.59 13.90
CA ASP A 115 22.98 10.46 12.49
C ASP A 115 22.92 8.98 12.08
N CYS A 116 21.74 8.53 11.72
CA CYS A 116 21.53 7.15 11.25
C CYS A 116 22.26 6.85 9.96
N GLU A 117 22.41 7.82 9.07
CA GLU A 117 23.09 7.62 7.80
C GLU A 117 24.59 7.38 8.03
N VAL A 118 25.21 8.19 8.89
CA VAL A 118 26.61 8.01 9.27
C VAL A 118 26.82 6.66 9.95
N PHE A 119 25.90 6.26 10.83
CA PHE A 119 25.99 4.96 11.49
C PHE A 119 25.91 3.81 10.48
N MET A 120 25.03 3.91 9.51
CA MET A 120 24.78 2.85 8.51
C MET A 120 25.83 2.78 7.42
N THR A 121 26.56 3.86 7.15
CA THR A 121 27.66 3.87 6.19
C THR A 121 28.96 3.28 6.76
N ASP A 122 29.07 3.17 8.08
CA ASP A 122 30.20 2.48 8.71
C ASP A 122 30.09 0.96 8.52
N LYS A 123 31.06 0.39 7.82
CA LYS A 123 31.11 -1.07 7.57
C LYS A 123 31.08 -1.93 8.82
N ALA A 124 31.57 -1.41 9.96
CA ALA A 124 31.53 -2.11 11.23
C ALA A 124 30.11 -2.34 11.74
N ASN A 125 29.16 -1.51 11.30
CA ASN A 125 27.75 -1.57 11.71
C ASN A 125 26.88 -2.41 10.78
N LEU A 126 27.37 -2.82 9.62
CA LEU A 126 26.65 -3.72 8.69
C LEU A 126 26.27 -5.05 9.35
N LYS A 127 26.98 -5.45 10.41
CA LYS A 127 26.63 -6.63 11.22
C LYS A 127 25.27 -6.59 11.90
N TYR A 128 24.67 -5.39 12.03
CA TYR A 128 23.35 -5.21 12.62
C TYR A 128 22.24 -5.36 11.59
N LEU A 129 22.54 -5.24 10.30
CA LEU A 129 21.57 -5.44 9.24
C LEU A 129 21.20 -6.91 9.11
N TRP A 130 19.92 -7.14 8.99
CA TRP A 130 19.40 -8.44 8.61
C TRP A 130 19.42 -8.59 7.10
N ASP A 131 19.29 -9.82 6.62
CA ASP A 131 19.29 -10.17 5.21
C ASP A 131 18.31 -9.25 4.42
N THR A 132 18.87 -8.40 3.58
CA THR A 132 18.10 -7.39 2.81
C THR A 132 17.22 -7.99 1.72
N ASP A 133 17.43 -9.26 1.37
CA ASP A 133 16.56 -9.97 0.43
C ASP A 133 15.27 -10.48 1.13
N LYS A 134 15.24 -10.46 2.47
CA LYS A 134 14.13 -10.97 3.28
C LYS A 134 13.46 -9.91 4.14
N TYR A 135 14.19 -8.85 4.50
CA TYR A 135 13.71 -7.87 5.47
C TYR A 135 13.94 -6.43 4.99
N ILE A 136 12.97 -5.60 5.22
CA ILE A 136 13.15 -4.15 5.19
C ILE A 136 13.78 -3.73 6.52
N ASN A 137 15.02 -3.27 6.47
CA ASN A 137 15.77 -2.81 7.62
C ASN A 137 15.55 -1.30 7.81
N LEU A 138 14.94 -0.90 8.90
CA LEU A 138 14.74 0.50 9.27
C LEU A 138 15.57 0.81 10.51
N ASN A 139 16.18 1.99 10.55
CA ASN A 139 17.01 2.41 11.66
C ASN A 139 16.38 3.60 12.37
N SER A 140 16.36 3.55 13.68
CA SER A 140 15.93 4.65 14.52
C SER A 140 17.07 4.98 15.46
N ALA A 141 17.59 6.20 15.35
CA ALA A 141 18.42 6.78 16.41
C ALA A 141 17.53 7.56 17.35
N THR A 142 17.85 7.51 18.61
CA THR A 142 17.14 8.30 19.61
C THR A 142 17.55 9.78 19.49
N LEU A 143 16.55 10.61 19.45
CA LEU A 143 16.68 12.05 19.53
C LEU A 143 16.91 12.48 20.98
#